data_5579031332d11ea5ef71429c9f247884
#
_entry.id   5579031332d11ea5ef71429c9f247884
#
_cell.length_a   1.000
_cell.length_b   1.000
_cell.length_c   1.000
_cell.angle_alpha   90.00
_cell.angle_beta   90.00
_cell.angle_gamma   90.00
#
_symmetry.space_group_name_H-M   'P 1'
#
loop_
_entity.id
_entity.type
_entity.pdbx_description
1 polymer ?
#
loop_
_entity_poly.entity_id
_entity_poly.type
_entity_poly.pdbx_seq_one_letter_code
_entity_poly.pdbx_strand_id
1 'polypeptide(L)'
;MSFQKIGITGRKQNPLATGTAIAAIEILIAKKADFEIDSGFLNVSKAMKAQKALMGRSRLLSKFNSDIVLSFGGDGTLLEVFRELKKKIPVMGINCGSRGYLQAFRHYDAGLAVEAAFAGNFTVEKRARVLARIDGKNAGEALNEVLVVPEKAGRLLRFSLKISNSEREQAGDGLIVATPTGSTGHALSAGGPVVKG
;
A
#
# COMPACT_ATOMS: atom_id res chain seq x y z
N MET A 1 -9.90 19.23 7.83
CA MET A 1 -10.20 18.18 8.85
C MET A 1 -8.90 17.95 9.61
N SER A 2 -8.87 18.09 10.94
CA SER A 2 -7.69 17.72 11.74
C SER A 2 -7.71 16.22 11.96
N PHE A 3 -6.66 15.53 11.54
CA PHE A 3 -6.51 14.11 11.82
C PHE A 3 -5.97 13.95 13.25
N GLN A 4 -6.74 13.28 14.09
CA GLN A 4 -6.42 13.13 15.51
C GLN A 4 -5.57 11.90 15.80
N LYS A 5 -5.71 10.86 14.95
CA LYS A 5 -5.02 9.59 15.14
C LYS A 5 -4.28 9.15 13.89
N ILE A 6 -2.98 8.89 14.02
CA ILE A 6 -2.09 8.53 12.90
C ILE A 6 -1.67 7.06 13.02
N GLY A 7 -1.84 6.30 11.93
CA GLY A 7 -1.30 4.96 11.79
C GLY A 7 0.13 4.99 11.25
N ILE A 8 0.99 4.11 11.75
CA ILE A 8 2.38 3.95 11.31
C ILE A 8 2.62 2.53 10.85
N THR A 9 3.08 2.37 9.63
CA THR A 9 3.56 1.09 9.09
C THR A 9 4.73 1.29 8.13
N GLY A 10 5.41 0.23 7.73
CA GLY A 10 6.53 0.38 6.82
C GLY A 10 7.11 -0.95 6.36
N ARG A 11 8.11 -0.85 5.47
CA ARG A 11 8.82 -2.00 4.94
C ARG A 11 9.60 -2.70 6.04
N LYS A 12 9.23 -3.94 6.30
CA LYS A 12 9.89 -4.82 7.26
C LYS A 12 11.36 -5.00 6.88
N GLN A 13 12.24 -5.06 7.89
CA GLN A 13 13.69 -5.29 7.70
C GLN A 13 14.41 -4.24 6.81
N ASN A 14 13.87 -3.02 6.70
CA ASN A 14 14.52 -1.93 5.99
C ASN A 14 15.01 -0.88 7.01
N PRO A 15 16.34 -0.71 7.18
CA PRO A 15 16.88 0.23 8.17
C PRO A 15 16.47 1.69 7.93
N LEU A 16 16.41 2.12 6.66
CA LEU A 16 16.01 3.48 6.32
C LEU A 16 14.54 3.73 6.65
N ALA A 17 13.64 2.79 6.30
CA ALA A 17 12.22 2.89 6.67
C ALA A 17 12.01 2.91 8.18
N THR A 18 12.77 2.07 8.91
CA THR A 18 12.73 2.01 10.37
C THR A 18 13.21 3.32 10.99
N GLY A 19 14.38 3.82 10.58
CA GLY A 19 14.96 5.07 11.11
C GLY A 19 14.05 6.27 10.83
N THR A 20 13.52 6.36 9.62
CA THR A 20 12.58 7.42 9.21
C THR A 20 11.27 7.36 10.02
N ALA A 21 10.73 6.17 10.24
CA ALA A 21 9.53 5.99 11.05
C ALA A 21 9.76 6.36 12.52
N ILE A 22 10.94 6.03 13.09
CA ILE A 22 11.30 6.42 14.45
C ILE A 22 11.32 7.95 14.58
N ALA A 23 11.97 8.65 13.65
CA ALA A 23 11.99 10.11 13.65
C ALA A 23 10.57 10.72 13.57
N ALA A 24 9.70 10.16 12.73
CA ALA A 24 8.29 10.57 12.67
C ALA A 24 7.54 10.31 13.98
N ILE A 25 7.78 9.17 14.62
CA ILE A 25 7.18 8.81 15.92
C ILE A 25 7.64 9.76 17.02
N GLU A 26 8.91 10.16 17.05
CA GLU A 26 9.42 11.14 18.03
C GLU A 26 8.70 12.48 17.91
N ILE A 27 8.42 12.95 16.69
CA ILE A 27 7.61 14.14 16.44
C ILE A 27 6.19 13.96 16.99
N LEU A 28 5.56 12.80 16.74
CA LEU A 28 4.22 12.50 17.25
C LEU A 28 4.17 12.48 18.77
N ILE A 29 5.18 11.92 19.42
CA ILE A 29 5.31 11.92 20.90
C ILE A 29 5.46 13.35 21.43
N ALA A 30 6.34 14.15 20.83
CA ALA A 30 6.55 15.55 21.22
C ALA A 30 5.26 16.38 21.10
N LYS A 31 4.45 16.11 20.08
CA LYS A 31 3.14 16.73 19.86
C LYS A 31 2.02 16.16 20.73
N LYS A 32 2.29 15.14 21.55
CA LYS A 32 1.30 14.39 22.34
C LYS A 32 0.17 13.82 21.49
N ALA A 33 0.49 13.43 20.26
CA ALA A 33 -0.46 12.91 19.31
C ALA A 33 -0.93 11.51 19.65
N ASP A 34 -2.17 11.16 19.26
CA ASP A 34 -2.58 9.76 19.24
C ASP A 34 -2.07 9.06 17.99
N PHE A 35 -1.49 7.88 18.16
CA PHE A 35 -1.02 7.07 17.05
C PHE A 35 -1.02 5.58 17.39
N GLU A 36 -1.08 4.77 16.37
CA GLU A 36 -0.96 3.31 16.44
C GLU A 36 0.09 2.81 15.44
N ILE A 37 0.75 1.70 15.76
CA ILE A 37 1.85 1.15 14.98
C ILE A 37 1.50 -0.27 14.56
N ASP A 38 1.77 -0.59 13.28
CA ASP A 38 1.60 -1.94 12.79
C ASP A 38 2.51 -2.92 13.54
N SER A 39 1.90 -3.93 14.13
CA SER A 39 2.59 -4.95 14.92
C SER A 39 3.61 -5.72 14.09
N GLY A 40 3.32 -5.97 12.80
CA GLY A 40 4.24 -6.60 11.88
C GLY A 40 5.50 -5.77 11.63
N PHE A 41 5.37 -4.46 11.51
CA PHE A 41 6.48 -3.53 11.33
C PHE A 41 7.26 -3.31 12.65
N LEU A 42 6.54 -3.13 13.76
CA LEU A 42 7.15 -2.98 15.09
C LEU A 42 7.99 -4.20 15.48
N ASN A 43 7.45 -5.41 15.26
CA ASN A 43 8.05 -6.64 15.74
C ASN A 43 9.36 -7.04 15.05
N VAL A 44 9.62 -6.58 13.84
CA VAL A 44 10.87 -6.87 13.13
C VAL A 44 11.99 -5.86 13.41
N SER A 45 11.68 -4.74 14.07
CA SER A 45 12.65 -3.70 14.44
C SER A 45 13.06 -3.80 15.89
N LYS A 46 14.33 -4.18 16.15
CA LYS A 46 14.89 -4.17 17.51
C LYS A 46 14.88 -2.75 18.14
N ALA A 47 15.18 -1.72 17.33
CA ALA A 47 15.19 -0.32 17.77
C ALA A 47 13.79 0.16 18.21
N MET A 48 12.75 -0.20 17.47
CA MET A 48 11.37 0.13 17.85
C MET A 48 10.90 -0.64 19.08
N LYS A 49 11.24 -1.95 19.17
CA LYS A 49 10.90 -2.77 20.36
C LYS A 49 11.51 -2.25 21.65
N ALA A 50 12.71 -1.64 21.60
CA ALA A 50 13.37 -1.10 22.77
C ALA A 50 12.64 0.12 23.37
N GLN A 51 11.76 0.77 22.62
CA GLN A 51 11.02 1.94 23.10
C GLN A 51 9.73 1.50 23.84
N LYS A 52 9.77 1.47 25.16
CA LYS A 52 8.62 1.10 26.02
C LYS A 52 7.34 1.89 25.69
N ALA A 53 7.47 3.16 25.29
CA ALA A 53 6.35 4.02 24.89
C ALA A 53 5.53 3.49 23.70
N LEU A 54 6.05 2.54 22.93
CA LEU A 54 5.41 2.00 21.73
C LEU A 54 4.59 0.73 21.99
N MET A 55 4.85 0.03 23.10
CA MET A 55 4.26 -1.30 23.35
C MET A 55 2.73 -1.28 23.45
N GLY A 56 2.15 -0.26 24.04
CA GLY A 56 0.69 -0.10 24.16
C GLY A 56 0.00 0.36 22.86
N ARG A 57 0.76 0.75 21.85
CA ARG A 57 0.28 1.33 20.59
C ARG A 57 0.31 0.33 19.41
N SER A 58 0.74 -0.90 19.65
CA SER A 58 0.84 -1.96 18.64
C SER A 58 -0.52 -2.51 18.26
N ARG A 59 -0.82 -2.58 16.97
CA ARG A 59 -2.05 -3.15 16.39
C ARG A 59 -1.72 -3.87 15.08
N LEU A 60 -2.55 -4.85 14.71
CA LEU A 60 -2.52 -5.39 13.35
C LEU A 60 -3.01 -4.33 12.37
N LEU A 61 -2.35 -4.18 11.23
CA LEU A 61 -2.71 -3.21 10.19
C LEU A 61 -4.18 -3.34 9.75
N SER A 62 -4.69 -4.58 9.67
CA SER A 62 -6.10 -4.86 9.37
C SER A 62 -7.11 -4.36 10.43
N LYS A 63 -6.63 -4.02 11.64
CA LYS A 63 -7.43 -3.51 12.77
C LYS A 63 -7.22 -2.02 13.04
N PHE A 64 -6.48 -1.33 12.18
CA PHE A 64 -6.25 0.10 12.33
C PHE A 64 -7.56 0.88 12.36
N ASN A 65 -7.58 1.89 13.23
CA ASN A 65 -8.66 2.85 13.39
C ASN A 65 -8.12 4.28 13.39
N SER A 66 -7.06 4.50 12.64
CA SER A 66 -6.45 5.81 12.40
C SER A 66 -7.26 6.61 11.38
N ASP A 67 -7.08 7.91 11.40
CA ASP A 67 -7.67 8.82 10.40
C ASP A 67 -6.83 8.85 9.11
N ILE A 68 -5.51 8.60 9.23
CA ILE A 68 -4.55 8.49 8.14
C ILE A 68 -3.46 7.50 8.51
N VAL A 69 -2.90 6.81 7.52
CA VAL A 69 -1.75 5.91 7.70
C VAL A 69 -0.52 6.49 6.99
N LEU A 70 0.59 6.65 7.71
CA LEU A 70 1.90 6.93 7.15
C LEU A 70 2.61 5.60 6.86
N SER A 71 2.96 5.38 5.59
CA SER A 71 3.59 4.15 5.11
C SER A 71 5.04 4.42 4.68
N PHE A 72 6.00 3.87 5.43
CA PHE A 72 7.44 4.07 5.22
C PHE A 72 8.03 2.94 4.37
N GLY A 73 8.29 3.22 3.09
CA GLY A 73 8.80 2.21 2.16
C GLY A 73 8.77 2.65 0.71
N GLY A 74 8.68 1.72 -0.23
CA GLY A 74 8.45 1.99 -1.65
C GLY A 74 7.03 1.64 -2.06
N ASP A 75 6.75 1.69 -3.37
CA ASP A 75 5.41 1.41 -3.92
C ASP A 75 4.89 0.02 -3.53
N GLY A 76 5.77 -1.01 -3.52
CA GLY A 76 5.39 -2.35 -3.08
C GLY A 76 4.87 -2.40 -1.64
N THR A 77 5.48 -1.60 -0.73
CA THR A 77 5.00 -1.46 0.65
C THR A 77 3.62 -0.82 0.69
N LEU A 78 3.41 0.22 -0.10
CA LEU A 78 2.11 0.89 -0.20
C LEU A 78 1.02 -0.06 -0.72
N LEU A 79 1.33 -0.87 -1.75
CA LEU A 79 0.41 -1.89 -2.27
C LEU A 79 0.05 -2.93 -1.21
N GLU A 80 1.01 -3.35 -0.38
CA GLU A 80 0.79 -4.27 0.74
C GLU A 80 -0.14 -3.64 1.80
N VAL A 81 0.09 -2.37 2.15
CA VAL A 81 -0.78 -1.61 3.06
C VAL A 81 -2.20 -1.57 2.55
N PHE A 82 -2.42 -1.25 1.29
CA PHE A 82 -3.77 -1.21 0.70
C PHE A 82 -4.44 -2.60 0.65
N ARG A 83 -3.69 -3.68 0.53
CA ARG A 83 -4.22 -5.04 0.57
C ARG A 83 -4.64 -5.46 1.98
N GLU A 84 -3.89 -5.04 3.02
CA GLU A 84 -4.14 -5.44 4.40
C GLU A 84 -5.17 -4.57 5.11
N LEU A 85 -5.25 -3.28 4.78
CA LEU A 85 -6.23 -2.37 5.37
C LEU A 85 -7.66 -2.81 5.02
N LYS A 86 -8.47 -3.05 6.05
CA LYS A 86 -9.90 -3.40 5.88
C LYS A 86 -10.81 -2.18 5.81
N LYS A 87 -10.37 -1.06 6.36
CA LYS A 87 -11.08 0.22 6.33
C LYS A 87 -10.57 1.11 5.21
N LYS A 88 -11.41 1.99 4.70
CA LYS A 88 -11.03 3.02 3.72
C LYS A 88 -10.35 4.20 4.43
N ILE A 89 -9.12 3.99 4.86
CA ILE A 89 -8.28 5.00 5.50
C ILE A 89 -7.34 5.59 4.43
N PRO A 90 -7.18 6.91 4.32
CA PRO A 90 -6.16 7.53 3.49
C PRO A 90 -4.77 7.03 3.87
N VAL A 91 -3.92 6.78 2.87
CA VAL A 91 -2.53 6.36 3.09
C VAL A 91 -1.60 7.36 2.44
N MET A 92 -0.66 7.86 3.21
CA MET A 92 0.39 8.77 2.77
C MET A 92 1.71 8.00 2.72
N GLY A 93 2.26 7.84 1.54
CA GLY A 93 3.51 7.11 1.34
C GLY A 93 4.74 8.00 1.52
N ILE A 94 5.72 7.52 2.29
CA ILE A 94 7.04 8.12 2.48
C ILE A 94 8.08 7.20 1.86
N ASN A 95 8.70 7.66 0.78
CA ASN A 95 9.65 6.86 0.01
C ASN A 95 10.96 6.66 0.76
N CYS A 96 11.21 5.41 1.17
CA CYS A 96 12.46 4.93 1.74
C CYS A 96 13.22 3.99 0.78
N GLY A 97 13.00 4.13 -0.51
CA GLY A 97 13.66 3.40 -1.59
C GLY A 97 14.21 4.31 -2.68
N SER A 98 14.63 3.72 -3.80
CA SER A 98 15.22 4.47 -4.93
C SER A 98 14.18 5.23 -5.76
N ARG A 99 13.07 4.59 -6.09
CA ARG A 99 11.97 5.14 -6.90
C ARG A 99 10.63 4.95 -6.19
N GLY A 100 9.71 5.90 -6.38
CA GLY A 100 8.35 5.81 -5.87
C GLY A 100 7.42 6.66 -6.72
N TYR A 101 6.47 6.01 -7.39
CA TYR A 101 5.44 6.67 -8.21
C TYR A 101 4.17 6.99 -7.41
N LEU A 102 3.96 6.25 -6.31
CA LEU A 102 2.77 6.39 -5.45
C LEU A 102 3.08 7.11 -4.13
N GLN A 103 4.33 7.54 -3.94
CA GLN A 103 4.80 8.14 -2.70
C GLN A 103 4.62 9.67 -2.72
N ALA A 104 4.12 10.23 -1.61
CA ALA A 104 3.89 11.67 -1.49
C ALA A 104 5.13 12.43 -1.01
N PHE A 105 5.99 11.80 -0.20
CA PHE A 105 7.17 12.41 0.40
C PHE A 105 8.40 11.52 0.24
N ARG A 106 9.58 12.11 0.38
CA ARG A 106 10.85 11.39 0.54
C ARG A 106 11.15 11.17 2.02
N HIS A 107 12.03 10.21 2.33
CA HIS A 107 12.40 9.89 3.73
C HIS A 107 12.94 11.09 4.51
N TYR A 108 13.70 11.99 3.88
CA TYR A 108 14.22 13.20 4.51
C TYR A 108 13.15 14.26 4.80
N ASP A 109 11.97 14.15 4.19
CA ASP A 109 10.81 15.04 4.39
C ASP A 109 9.78 14.44 5.36
N ALA A 110 10.13 13.39 6.12
CA ALA A 110 9.18 12.71 7.00
C ALA A 110 8.56 13.64 8.06
N GLY A 111 9.30 14.64 8.53
CA GLY A 111 8.78 15.68 9.41
C GLY A 111 7.67 16.50 8.75
N LEU A 112 7.85 16.90 7.50
CA LEU A 112 6.84 17.60 6.71
C LEU A 112 5.59 16.74 6.46
N ALA A 113 5.78 15.43 6.25
CA ALA A 113 4.68 14.49 6.10
C ALA A 113 3.82 14.40 7.38
N VAL A 114 4.46 14.35 8.56
CA VAL A 114 3.77 14.39 9.85
C VAL A 114 3.02 15.71 10.04
N GLU A 115 3.66 16.86 9.75
CA GLU A 115 3.01 18.17 9.85
C GLU A 115 1.82 18.29 8.90
N ALA A 116 1.97 17.86 7.64
CA ALA A 116 0.89 17.86 6.66
C ALA A 116 -0.28 16.98 7.13
N ALA A 117 -0.01 15.79 7.67
CA ALA A 117 -1.02 14.89 8.21
C ALA A 117 -1.78 15.55 9.38
N PHE A 118 -1.07 16.20 10.30
CA PHE A 118 -1.67 16.92 11.43
C PHE A 118 -2.53 18.10 11.03
N ALA A 119 -1.99 18.94 10.15
CA ALA A 119 -2.69 20.15 9.67
C ALA A 119 -3.85 19.83 8.72
N GLY A 120 -3.94 18.58 8.22
CA GLY A 120 -4.89 18.23 7.16
C GLY A 120 -4.57 18.93 5.84
N ASN A 121 -3.32 19.33 5.65
CA ASN A 121 -2.86 20.07 4.47
C ASN A 121 -2.37 19.13 3.38
N PHE A 122 -3.29 18.36 2.80
CA PHE A 122 -3.04 17.46 1.68
C PHE A 122 -4.35 17.17 0.92
N THR A 123 -4.18 16.67 -0.30
CA THR A 123 -5.30 16.22 -1.14
C THR A 123 -5.37 14.70 -1.13
N VAL A 124 -6.57 14.15 -0.97
CA VAL A 124 -6.79 12.70 -1.06
C VAL A 124 -7.18 12.33 -2.49
N GLU A 125 -6.31 11.59 -3.15
CA GLU A 125 -6.60 11.00 -4.45
C GLU A 125 -7.32 9.66 -4.28
N LYS A 126 -8.47 9.49 -4.93
CA LYS A 126 -9.20 8.23 -4.96
C LYS A 126 -8.71 7.38 -6.12
N ARG A 127 -8.31 6.15 -5.84
CA ARG A 127 -7.84 5.20 -6.86
C ARG A 127 -8.76 4.00 -6.97
N ALA A 128 -9.04 3.58 -8.20
CA ALA A 128 -9.81 2.37 -8.47
C ALA A 128 -9.05 1.13 -7.99
N ARG A 129 -9.79 0.09 -7.61
CA ARG A 129 -9.27 -1.25 -7.35
C ARG A 129 -9.97 -2.26 -8.24
N VAL A 130 -9.25 -3.29 -8.63
CA VAL A 130 -9.83 -4.46 -9.28
C VAL A 130 -10.14 -5.52 -8.23
N LEU A 131 -11.39 -6.02 -8.25
CA LEU A 131 -11.87 -7.11 -7.40
C LEU A 131 -11.85 -8.41 -8.18
N ALA A 132 -11.13 -9.42 -7.71
CA ALA A 132 -11.17 -10.76 -8.25
C ALA A 132 -12.21 -11.62 -7.53
N ARG A 133 -12.96 -12.39 -8.30
CA ARG A 133 -13.86 -13.44 -7.80
C ARG A 133 -13.59 -14.74 -8.52
N ILE A 134 -13.60 -15.85 -7.78
CA ILE A 134 -13.50 -17.22 -8.30
C ILE A 134 -14.76 -17.95 -7.86
N ASP A 135 -15.51 -18.47 -8.80
CA ASP A 135 -16.80 -19.13 -8.54
C ASP A 135 -17.76 -18.29 -7.69
N GLY A 136 -17.81 -16.98 -7.99
CA GLY A 136 -18.63 -16.02 -7.26
C GLY A 136 -18.09 -15.57 -5.90
N LYS A 137 -17.06 -16.23 -5.37
CA LYS A 137 -16.45 -15.90 -4.07
C LYS A 137 -15.36 -14.88 -4.25
N ASN A 138 -15.25 -13.95 -3.28
CA ASN A 138 -14.18 -12.94 -3.25
C ASN A 138 -12.82 -13.62 -3.11
N ALA A 139 -11.94 -13.44 -4.09
CA ALA A 139 -10.55 -13.92 -4.09
C ALA A 139 -9.54 -12.82 -3.72
N GLY A 140 -9.96 -11.56 -3.68
CA GLY A 140 -9.13 -10.43 -3.25
C GLY A 140 -9.31 -9.18 -4.09
N GLU A 141 -8.68 -8.10 -3.64
CA GLU A 141 -8.65 -6.80 -4.32
C GLU A 141 -7.21 -6.38 -4.59
N ALA A 142 -6.97 -5.75 -5.73
CA ALA A 142 -5.66 -5.18 -6.08
C ALA A 142 -5.77 -3.72 -6.49
N LEU A 143 -4.77 -2.91 -6.11
CA LEU A 143 -4.65 -1.53 -6.56
C LEU A 143 -4.08 -1.47 -7.98
N ASN A 144 -3.15 -2.38 -8.31
CA ASN A 144 -2.51 -2.43 -9.62
C ASN A 144 -3.23 -3.38 -10.58
N GLU A 145 -3.07 -4.69 -10.41
CA GLU A 145 -3.59 -5.69 -11.31
C GLU A 145 -3.92 -7.01 -10.61
N VAL A 146 -4.73 -7.82 -11.29
CA VAL A 146 -4.91 -9.25 -11.04
C VAL A 146 -4.27 -10.00 -12.19
N LEU A 147 -3.41 -10.96 -11.86
CA LEU A 147 -2.72 -11.82 -12.81
C LEU A 147 -3.30 -13.24 -12.72
N VAL A 148 -3.69 -13.80 -13.86
CA VAL A 148 -4.09 -15.19 -14.02
C VAL A 148 -3.01 -15.89 -14.83
N VAL A 149 -2.43 -16.95 -14.28
CA VAL A 149 -1.35 -17.73 -14.92
C VAL A 149 -1.64 -19.21 -14.84
N PRO A 150 -1.05 -20.03 -15.72
CA PRO A 150 -1.08 -21.49 -15.57
C PRO A 150 -0.44 -21.91 -14.25
N GLU A 151 -0.96 -22.97 -13.63
CA GLU A 151 -0.39 -23.55 -12.42
C GLU A 151 1.08 -23.98 -12.62
N LYS A 152 1.42 -24.46 -13.80
CA LYS A 152 2.79 -24.85 -14.18
C LYS A 152 3.40 -23.82 -15.11
N ALA A 153 4.54 -23.26 -14.72
CA ALA A 153 5.29 -22.33 -15.55
C ALA A 153 5.62 -22.94 -16.94
N GLY A 154 5.63 -22.10 -17.98
CA GLY A 154 5.91 -22.53 -19.35
C GLY A 154 4.76 -23.28 -20.04
N ARG A 155 3.57 -23.32 -19.43
CA ARG A 155 2.36 -23.85 -20.07
C ARG A 155 1.51 -22.72 -20.65
N LEU A 156 0.96 -22.98 -21.83
CA LEU A 156 0.00 -22.07 -22.47
C LEU A 156 -1.35 -22.13 -21.74
N LEU A 157 -1.83 -20.97 -21.29
CA LEU A 157 -3.19 -20.80 -20.77
C LEU A 157 -4.17 -20.62 -21.94
N ARG A 158 -5.21 -21.46 -22.03
CA ARG A 158 -6.33 -21.28 -22.95
C ARG A 158 -7.56 -20.88 -22.15
N PHE A 159 -8.25 -19.82 -22.58
CA PHE A 159 -9.39 -19.28 -21.83
C PHE A 159 -10.36 -18.56 -22.77
N SER A 160 -11.63 -18.54 -22.39
CA SER A 160 -12.62 -17.65 -22.99
C SER A 160 -12.69 -16.36 -22.19
N LEU A 161 -12.53 -15.22 -22.87
CA LEU A 161 -12.64 -13.89 -22.28
C LEU A 161 -13.96 -13.26 -22.67
N LYS A 162 -14.85 -13.06 -21.69
CA LYS A 162 -16.12 -12.38 -21.87
C LYS A 162 -16.09 -10.98 -21.30
N ILE A 163 -16.27 -9.98 -22.15
CA ILE A 163 -16.35 -8.57 -21.78
C ILE A 163 -17.66 -8.00 -22.32
N SER A 164 -18.55 -7.62 -21.42
CA SER A 164 -19.92 -7.18 -21.78
C SER A 164 -20.62 -8.24 -22.64
N ASN A 165 -20.93 -7.92 -23.89
CA ASN A 165 -21.61 -8.82 -24.83
C ASN A 165 -20.64 -9.49 -25.82
N SER A 166 -19.35 -9.32 -25.68
CA SER A 166 -18.32 -9.90 -26.54
C SER A 166 -17.62 -11.05 -25.81
N GLU A 167 -17.48 -12.16 -26.51
CA GLU A 167 -16.74 -13.34 -26.02
C GLU A 167 -15.70 -13.75 -27.07
N ARG A 168 -14.47 -14.04 -26.58
CA ARG A 168 -13.35 -14.41 -27.46
C ARG A 168 -12.51 -15.49 -26.80
N GLU A 169 -12.18 -16.52 -27.60
CA GLU A 169 -11.15 -17.48 -27.21
C GLU A 169 -9.77 -16.87 -27.32
N GLN A 170 -8.96 -17.08 -26.31
CA GLN A 170 -7.60 -16.56 -26.21
C GLN A 170 -6.63 -17.66 -25.74
N ALA A 171 -5.37 -17.48 -26.07
CA ALA A 171 -4.29 -18.30 -25.57
C ALA A 171 -3.05 -17.42 -25.31
N GLY A 172 -2.34 -17.67 -24.23
CA GLY A 172 -1.14 -16.91 -23.84
C GLY A 172 -0.49 -17.45 -22.60
N ASP A 173 0.57 -16.79 -22.13
CA ASP A 173 1.27 -17.17 -20.90
C ASP A 173 0.49 -16.76 -19.65
N GLY A 174 -0.53 -15.92 -19.80
CA GLY A 174 -1.42 -15.47 -18.74
C GLY A 174 -2.34 -14.36 -19.19
N LEU A 175 -3.13 -13.85 -18.23
CA LEU A 175 -4.02 -12.71 -18.41
C LEU A 175 -3.76 -11.68 -17.30
N ILE A 176 -3.55 -10.43 -17.67
CA ILE A 176 -3.43 -9.31 -16.73
C ILE A 176 -4.68 -8.43 -16.85
N VAL A 177 -5.36 -8.21 -15.72
CA VAL A 177 -6.44 -7.24 -15.61
C VAL A 177 -5.98 -6.11 -14.70
N ALA A 178 -5.64 -4.97 -15.28
CA ALA A 178 -5.04 -3.85 -14.59
C ALA A 178 -6.02 -2.68 -14.39
N THR A 179 -5.84 -1.97 -13.27
CA THR A 179 -6.44 -0.66 -13.02
C THR A 179 -5.65 0.42 -13.79
N PRO A 180 -6.14 1.67 -13.87
CA PRO A 180 -5.33 2.77 -14.37
C PRO A 180 -4.00 2.93 -13.60
N THR A 181 -4.00 2.74 -12.27
CA THR A 181 -2.77 2.76 -11.45
C THR A 181 -1.79 1.66 -11.88
N GLY A 182 -2.28 0.43 -12.09
CA GLY A 182 -1.49 -0.72 -12.52
C GLY A 182 -1.04 -0.67 -13.98
N SER A 183 -1.66 0.18 -14.81
CA SER A 183 -1.32 0.29 -16.24
C SER A 183 0.14 0.68 -16.49
N THR A 184 0.79 1.34 -15.54
CA THR A 184 2.22 1.73 -15.60
C THR A 184 3.17 0.70 -14.97
N GLY A 185 2.64 -0.39 -14.41
CA GLY A 185 3.39 -1.46 -13.76
C GLY A 185 3.60 -2.69 -14.66
N HIS A 186 3.20 -3.86 -14.17
CA HIS A 186 3.36 -5.12 -14.88
C HIS A 186 2.63 -5.14 -16.24
N ALA A 187 1.44 -4.52 -16.32
CA ALA A 187 0.69 -4.42 -17.56
C ALA A 187 1.49 -3.70 -18.66
N LEU A 188 2.20 -2.60 -18.33
CA LEU A 188 3.07 -1.90 -19.28
C LEU A 188 4.22 -2.78 -19.74
N SER A 189 4.87 -3.52 -18.84
CA SER A 189 5.96 -4.44 -19.16
C SER A 189 5.52 -5.59 -20.09
N ALA A 190 4.23 -5.95 -20.04
CA ALA A 190 3.63 -6.93 -20.93
C ALA A 190 3.11 -6.33 -22.25
N GLY A 191 3.37 -5.05 -22.53
CA GLY A 191 2.96 -4.37 -23.76
C GLY A 191 1.55 -3.73 -23.69
N GLY A 192 0.96 -3.63 -22.51
CA GLY A 192 -0.33 -2.97 -22.31
C GLY A 192 -0.24 -1.45 -22.42
N PRO A 193 -1.35 -0.75 -22.69
CA PRO A 193 -1.39 0.69 -22.80
C PRO A 193 -1.34 1.36 -21.42
N VAL A 194 -0.80 2.60 -21.37
CA VAL A 194 -0.94 3.47 -20.20
C VAL A 194 -2.34 4.08 -20.20
N VAL A 195 -3.05 3.93 -19.08
CA VAL A 195 -4.42 4.42 -18.90
C VAL A 195 -4.41 5.52 -17.84
N LYS A 196 -4.96 6.70 -18.16
CA LYS A 196 -5.22 7.74 -17.17
C LYS A 196 -6.46 7.39 -16.36
N GLY A 197 -6.38 7.52 -15.04
CA GLY A 197 -7.47 7.37 -14.09
C GLY A 197 -8.11 8.70 -13.72
#